data_5ad95ca40efb4f40798a33f027ce9746
#
_entry.id   5ad95ca40efb4f40798a33f027ce9746
#
_cell.length_a   1.000
_cell.length_b   1.000
_cell.length_c   1.000
_cell.angle_alpha   90.00
_cell.angle_beta   90.00
_cell.angle_gamma   90.00
#
_symmetry.space_group_name_H-M   'P 1'
#
loop_
_entity.id
_entity.type
_entity.pdbx_description
1 polymer ?
#
loop_
_entity_poly.entity_id
_entity_poly.type
_entity_poly.pdbx_seq_one_letter_code
_entity_poly.pdbx_strand_id
1 'polypeptide(L)'
;MSAFEEMEEDGTIWMNGEYVDWEDATVHVLSHAMHYGTGIFEGVRAYDTEEGTAIFRWEEHLDRFYNSAKPYDMEIDFSREELTEATLEVIRRNDLDSAYVRPLAYYGYDSLGVSPGDCPTDVSVAAWPWGAYLGQEALENGIKVEVSSWRKHASSQIPTNAKTTGLYVNSMLAGEEARRHGAEEAIVLNKEGNVAEGPGENIFLVRDDELYTPGLSESILDGITRDTVITLAEERGYEVHDNVSISRGELHTADELFFSGSAAEVTPIRQVDNIEIGNGGRGPVTEELQTAFFDLVNRRTDDHEEWFTYV
;
A
#
# COMPACT_ATOMS: atom_id res chain seq x y z
N MET A 1 -5.76 19.49 11.08
CA MET A 1 -5.08 19.98 9.86
C MET A 1 -4.93 18.80 8.93
N SER A 2 -5.17 18.94 7.64
CA SER A 2 -4.87 17.86 6.69
C SER A 2 -3.35 17.67 6.61
N ALA A 3 -2.89 16.46 6.28
CA ALA A 3 -1.45 16.19 6.10
C ALA A 3 -0.78 17.08 5.04
N PHE A 4 -1.55 17.85 4.27
CA PHE A 4 -1.09 18.71 3.20
C PHE A 4 -0.97 20.19 3.58
N GLU A 5 -1.59 20.64 4.68
CA GLU A 5 -1.56 22.07 5.08
C GLU A 5 -0.13 22.54 5.37
N GLU A 6 0.75 21.67 5.86
CA GLU A 6 2.16 21.98 6.11
C GLU A 6 2.99 22.00 4.81
N MET A 7 2.55 21.31 3.75
CA MET A 7 3.24 21.22 2.46
C MET A 7 2.83 22.29 1.47
N GLU A 8 1.69 22.96 1.68
CA GLU A 8 1.12 23.92 0.71
C GLU A 8 1.95 25.19 0.57
N GLU A 9 2.73 25.57 1.60
CA GLU A 9 3.48 26.84 1.57
C GLU A 9 4.89 26.69 0.98
N ASP A 10 5.63 25.59 1.28
CA ASP A 10 7.05 25.45 0.94
C ASP A 10 7.42 24.04 0.42
N GLY A 11 6.45 23.16 0.14
CA GLY A 11 6.70 21.79 -0.28
C GLY A 11 7.29 21.71 -1.68
N THR A 12 8.15 20.71 -1.90
CA THR A 12 8.79 20.40 -3.18
C THR A 12 8.35 19.05 -3.70
N ILE A 13 8.04 18.96 -4.99
CA ILE A 13 7.77 17.72 -5.73
C ILE A 13 8.82 17.58 -6.84
N TRP A 14 9.33 16.38 -7.07
CA TRP A 14 10.09 16.09 -8.26
C TRP A 14 9.14 15.67 -9.40
N MET A 15 9.28 16.26 -10.58
CA MET A 15 8.43 15.99 -11.73
C MET A 15 9.24 16.07 -13.02
N ASN A 16 9.29 14.97 -13.77
CA ASN A 16 9.95 14.89 -15.09
C ASN A 16 11.41 15.41 -15.11
N GLY A 17 12.19 15.14 -14.07
CA GLY A 17 13.60 15.55 -13.99
C GLY A 17 13.84 16.90 -13.29
N GLU A 18 12.80 17.59 -12.88
CA GLU A 18 12.89 18.90 -12.24
C GLU A 18 12.24 18.89 -10.84
N TYR A 19 12.73 19.72 -9.93
CA TYR A 19 12.11 19.97 -8.64
C TYR A 19 11.25 21.23 -8.77
N VAL A 20 9.95 21.08 -8.53
CA VAL A 20 8.96 22.14 -8.64
C VAL A 20 8.31 22.43 -7.30
N ASP A 21 7.79 23.63 -7.13
CA ASP A 21 7.01 23.98 -5.95
C ASP A 21 5.71 23.13 -5.91
N TRP A 22 5.21 22.87 -4.71
CA TRP A 22 4.04 22.02 -4.50
C TRP A 22 2.83 22.43 -5.36
N GLU A 23 2.55 23.74 -5.45
CA GLU A 23 1.43 24.26 -6.22
C GLU A 23 1.63 24.16 -7.74
N ASP A 24 2.88 24.11 -8.21
CA ASP A 24 3.23 24.04 -9.63
C ASP A 24 3.21 22.60 -10.18
N ALA A 25 3.12 21.58 -9.31
CA ALA A 25 3.02 20.18 -9.71
C ALA A 25 1.63 19.87 -10.31
N THR A 26 1.34 20.43 -11.48
CA THR A 26 0.04 20.34 -12.14
C THR A 26 0.09 19.52 -13.41
N VAL A 27 -1.04 18.89 -13.76
CA VAL A 27 -1.20 18.10 -14.98
C VAL A 27 -2.27 18.72 -15.89
N HIS A 28 -2.09 18.57 -17.19
CA HIS A 28 -3.10 19.04 -18.13
C HIS A 28 -4.38 18.20 -18.01
N VAL A 29 -5.56 18.83 -18.00
CA VAL A 29 -6.86 18.15 -17.84
C VAL A 29 -7.13 17.09 -18.92
N LEU A 30 -6.48 17.19 -20.07
CA LEU A 30 -6.57 16.21 -21.16
C LEU A 30 -5.44 15.16 -21.12
N SER A 31 -4.68 15.05 -20.03
CA SER A 31 -3.76 13.92 -19.84
C SER A 31 -4.52 12.61 -19.92
N HIS A 32 -3.98 11.64 -20.65
CA HIS A 32 -4.63 10.36 -20.90
C HIS A 32 -5.04 9.64 -19.59
N ALA A 33 -4.17 9.69 -18.60
CA ALA A 33 -4.43 9.10 -17.28
C ALA A 33 -5.68 9.67 -16.58
N MET A 34 -6.00 10.96 -16.77
CA MET A 34 -7.18 11.60 -16.19
C MET A 34 -8.49 11.05 -16.76
N HIS A 35 -8.48 10.52 -17.97
CA HIS A 35 -9.67 9.98 -18.64
C HIS A 35 -9.80 8.47 -18.55
N TYR A 36 -8.66 7.76 -18.49
CA TYR A 36 -8.63 6.30 -18.64
C TYR A 36 -7.96 5.57 -17.47
N GLY A 37 -7.48 6.29 -16.43
CA GLY A 37 -6.83 5.69 -15.26
C GLY A 37 -5.52 4.97 -15.60
N THR A 38 -4.80 5.44 -16.62
CA THR A 38 -3.56 4.84 -17.13
C THR A 38 -2.34 5.41 -16.43
N GLY A 39 -2.17 5.04 -15.20
CA GLY A 39 -1.01 5.36 -14.38
C GLY A 39 -0.66 4.19 -13.48
N ILE A 40 0.57 4.15 -13.02
CA ILE A 40 1.09 3.23 -12.01
C ILE A 40 1.67 4.05 -10.87
N PHE A 41 1.65 3.51 -9.65
CA PHE A 41 2.20 4.24 -8.51
C PHE A 41 2.74 3.31 -7.44
N GLU A 42 3.56 3.88 -6.57
CA GLU A 42 3.95 3.24 -5.33
C GLU A 42 3.49 4.05 -4.11
N GLY A 43 3.50 3.40 -2.98
CA GLY A 43 3.29 4.01 -1.69
C GLY A 43 4.29 3.39 -0.72
N VAL A 44 5.24 4.19 -0.29
CA VAL A 44 6.39 3.75 0.49
C VAL A 44 6.48 4.60 1.75
N ARG A 45 6.93 4.02 2.85
CA ARG A 45 7.22 4.79 4.06
C ARG A 45 8.71 5.01 4.26
N ALA A 46 9.04 6.22 4.69
CA ALA A 46 10.30 6.54 5.35
C ALA A 46 10.02 6.72 6.84
N TYR A 47 10.89 6.17 7.67
CA TYR A 47 10.79 6.20 9.12
C TYR A 47 11.95 6.99 9.72
N ASP A 48 11.65 7.72 10.81
CA ASP A 48 12.66 8.34 11.66
C ASP A 48 13.34 7.25 12.50
N THR A 49 14.62 7.03 12.27
CA THR A 49 15.42 6.02 12.97
C THR A 49 16.58 6.66 13.73
N GLU A 50 17.21 5.91 14.64
CA GLU A 50 18.39 6.42 15.37
C GLU A 50 19.57 6.76 14.44
N GLU A 51 19.62 6.19 13.23
CA GLU A 51 20.64 6.41 12.21
C GLU A 51 20.26 7.49 11.19
N GLY A 52 19.06 8.08 11.32
CA GLY A 52 18.48 9.06 10.41
C GLY A 52 17.26 8.54 9.68
N THR A 53 16.69 9.35 8.81
CA THR A 53 15.52 8.99 8.01
C THR A 53 15.88 7.88 7.03
N ALA A 54 15.11 6.79 7.04
CA ALA A 54 15.31 5.66 6.13
C ALA A 54 14.03 5.22 5.44
N ILE A 55 14.09 5.02 4.13
CA ILE A 55 13.00 4.45 3.33
C ILE A 55 13.04 2.93 3.51
N PHE A 56 11.91 2.35 3.91
CA PHE A 56 11.78 0.92 4.14
C PHE A 56 11.50 0.17 2.83
N ARG A 57 12.36 -0.80 2.47
CA ARG A 57 12.27 -1.70 1.31
C ARG A 57 12.14 -0.95 -0.02
N TRP A 58 12.92 0.12 -0.17
CA TRP A 58 12.86 0.96 -1.37
C TRP A 58 13.11 0.18 -2.67
N GLU A 59 14.11 -0.69 -2.68
CA GLU A 59 14.49 -1.45 -3.88
C GLU A 59 13.35 -2.33 -4.39
N GLU A 60 12.64 -3.02 -3.50
CA GLU A 60 11.51 -3.88 -3.90
C GLU A 60 10.31 -3.04 -4.36
N HIS A 61 10.08 -1.89 -3.74
CA HIS A 61 9.07 -0.94 -4.21
C HIS A 61 9.41 -0.41 -5.60
N LEU A 62 10.67 -0.07 -5.84
CA LEU A 62 11.15 0.39 -7.14
C LEU A 62 11.06 -0.72 -8.20
N ASP A 63 11.41 -1.96 -7.82
CA ASP A 63 11.20 -3.14 -8.68
C ASP A 63 9.74 -3.29 -9.09
N ARG A 64 8.82 -3.21 -8.14
CA ARG A 64 7.38 -3.33 -8.40
C ARG A 64 6.86 -2.16 -9.23
N PHE A 65 7.38 -0.95 -9.04
CA PHE A 65 7.04 0.22 -9.84
C PHE A 65 7.32 -0.03 -11.33
N TYR A 66 8.55 -0.42 -11.68
CA TYR A 66 8.91 -0.74 -13.07
C TYR A 66 8.18 -1.98 -13.59
N ASN A 67 7.95 -2.98 -12.74
CA ASN A 67 7.19 -4.17 -13.15
C ASN A 67 5.71 -3.84 -13.41
N SER A 68 5.14 -2.88 -12.68
CA SER A 68 3.77 -2.41 -12.91
C SER A 68 3.60 -1.68 -14.23
N ALA A 69 4.65 -1.06 -14.77
CA ALA A 69 4.64 -0.36 -16.06
C ALA A 69 4.57 -1.33 -17.26
N LYS A 70 5.21 -2.49 -17.15
CA LYS A 70 5.37 -3.46 -18.26
C LYS A 70 4.05 -3.90 -18.90
N PRO A 71 3.00 -4.31 -18.17
CA PRO A 71 1.75 -4.72 -18.79
C PRO A 71 1.03 -3.63 -19.58
N TYR A 72 1.39 -2.36 -19.34
CA TYR A 72 0.80 -1.19 -20.00
C TYR A 72 1.67 -0.62 -21.10
N ASP A 73 2.80 -1.29 -21.42
CA ASP A 73 3.78 -0.81 -22.41
C ASP A 73 4.26 0.63 -22.12
N MET A 74 4.35 0.94 -20.81
CA MET A 74 4.72 2.27 -20.33
C MET A 74 6.24 2.32 -20.15
N GLU A 75 6.92 3.06 -21.02
CA GLU A 75 8.35 3.32 -20.91
C GLU A 75 8.60 4.47 -19.92
N ILE A 76 9.44 4.22 -18.93
CA ILE A 76 9.88 5.20 -17.94
C ILE A 76 11.30 5.62 -18.32
N ASP A 77 11.49 6.85 -18.75
CA ASP A 77 12.77 7.38 -19.28
C ASP A 77 13.83 7.65 -18.19
N PHE A 78 13.50 7.42 -16.93
CA PHE A 78 14.39 7.62 -15.79
C PHE A 78 14.94 6.27 -15.31
N SER A 79 16.22 6.23 -14.99
CA SER A 79 16.85 5.05 -14.39
C SER A 79 16.43 4.88 -12.92
N ARG A 80 16.71 3.69 -12.37
CA ARG A 80 16.46 3.41 -10.95
C ARG A 80 17.25 4.34 -10.04
N GLU A 81 18.50 4.59 -10.38
CA GLU A 81 19.40 5.47 -9.66
C GLU A 81 18.88 6.92 -9.65
N GLU A 82 18.37 7.40 -10.79
CA GLU A 82 17.77 8.73 -10.90
C GLU A 82 16.51 8.86 -10.03
N LEU A 83 15.62 7.86 -10.06
CA LEU A 83 14.40 7.88 -9.22
C LEU A 83 14.73 7.73 -7.73
N THR A 84 15.75 6.95 -7.39
CA THR A 84 16.21 6.83 -6.00
C THR A 84 16.74 8.18 -5.50
N GLU A 85 17.65 8.81 -6.23
CA GLU A 85 18.19 10.11 -5.82
C GLU A 85 17.10 11.19 -5.79
N ALA A 86 16.19 11.21 -6.77
CA ALA A 86 15.04 12.12 -6.76
C ALA A 86 14.18 11.94 -5.52
N THR A 87 13.94 10.70 -5.10
CA THR A 87 13.15 10.37 -3.91
C THR A 87 13.84 10.83 -2.62
N LEU A 88 15.12 10.53 -2.48
CA LEU A 88 15.91 10.94 -1.32
C LEU A 88 15.96 12.48 -1.22
N GLU A 89 16.19 13.15 -2.35
CA GLU A 89 16.28 14.61 -2.39
C GLU A 89 14.93 15.29 -2.12
N VAL A 90 13.78 14.71 -2.53
CA VAL A 90 12.46 15.23 -2.18
C VAL A 90 12.24 15.18 -0.67
N ILE A 91 12.64 14.10 0.00
CA ILE A 91 12.54 13.97 1.46
C ILE A 91 13.42 15.03 2.14
N ARG A 92 14.67 15.20 1.68
CA ARG A 92 15.62 16.20 2.22
C ARG A 92 15.09 17.63 2.06
N ARG A 93 14.60 18.00 0.87
CA ARG A 93 14.10 19.36 0.59
C ARG A 93 12.87 19.71 1.40
N ASN A 94 12.06 18.71 1.73
CA ASN A 94 10.86 18.87 2.54
C ASN A 94 11.13 18.75 4.05
N ASP A 95 12.38 18.57 4.47
CA ASP A 95 12.81 18.43 5.88
C ASP A 95 12.00 17.41 6.67
N LEU A 96 11.79 16.22 6.06
CA LEU A 96 10.93 15.17 6.61
C LEU A 96 11.74 14.12 7.35
N ASP A 97 11.56 14.03 8.67
CA ASP A 97 12.12 12.95 9.50
C ASP A 97 11.40 11.62 9.23
N SER A 98 10.11 11.67 8.96
CA SER A 98 9.30 10.53 8.50
C SER A 98 8.35 10.96 7.40
N ALA A 99 8.10 10.09 6.42
CA ALA A 99 7.31 10.45 5.26
C ALA A 99 6.51 9.28 4.67
N TYR A 100 5.42 9.63 4.02
CA TYR A 100 4.84 8.79 2.99
C TYR A 100 5.29 9.29 1.62
N VAL A 101 5.87 8.39 0.83
CA VAL A 101 6.45 8.69 -0.49
C VAL A 101 5.56 8.10 -1.58
N ARG A 102 5.25 8.89 -2.59
CA ARG A 102 4.39 8.54 -3.71
C ARG A 102 5.10 8.73 -5.06
N PRO A 103 5.85 7.73 -5.54
CA PRO A 103 6.22 7.67 -6.95
C PRO A 103 4.97 7.41 -7.80
N LEU A 104 4.84 8.12 -8.91
CA LEU A 104 3.74 8.01 -9.86
C LEU A 104 4.28 8.14 -11.27
N ALA A 105 3.93 7.21 -12.17
CA ALA A 105 4.13 7.36 -13.61
C ALA A 105 2.80 7.21 -14.33
N TYR A 106 2.56 8.02 -15.35
CA TYR A 106 1.28 8.05 -16.03
C TYR A 106 1.41 8.53 -17.47
N TYR A 107 0.50 8.09 -18.33
CA TYR A 107 0.40 8.65 -19.66
C TYR A 107 -0.13 10.07 -19.62
N GLY A 108 0.72 11.00 -20.04
CA GLY A 108 0.51 12.45 -20.02
C GLY A 108 -0.40 12.95 -21.15
N TYR A 109 -0.13 14.15 -21.61
CA TYR A 109 -0.94 14.86 -22.58
C TYR A 109 -0.30 14.84 -23.98
N ASP A 110 -0.99 14.28 -24.95
CA ASP A 110 -0.76 14.41 -26.39
C ASP A 110 -2.05 14.03 -27.13
N SER A 111 -2.43 12.76 -27.14
CA SER A 111 -3.59 12.26 -27.87
C SER A 111 -4.70 11.77 -26.93
N LEU A 112 -5.95 11.83 -27.39
CA LEU A 112 -7.12 11.31 -26.68
C LEU A 112 -7.78 10.22 -27.49
N GLY A 113 -7.50 9.00 -27.09
CA GLY A 113 -8.12 7.76 -27.57
C GLY A 113 -8.03 6.74 -26.46
N VAL A 114 -8.65 5.56 -26.60
CA VAL A 114 -8.48 4.48 -25.61
C VAL A 114 -7.04 3.97 -25.58
N SER A 115 -6.38 3.95 -26.74
CA SER A 115 -4.93 3.72 -26.83
C SER A 115 -4.19 5.02 -26.52
N PRO A 116 -3.12 4.98 -25.69
CA PRO A 116 -2.35 6.17 -25.36
C PRO A 116 -1.62 6.79 -26.56
N GLY A 117 -1.36 6.02 -27.64
CA GLY A 117 -0.68 6.53 -28.84
C GLY A 117 0.70 7.08 -28.50
N ASP A 118 0.95 8.33 -28.88
CA ASP A 118 2.22 9.03 -28.66
C ASP A 118 2.24 9.84 -27.34
N CYS A 119 1.31 9.56 -26.39
CA CYS A 119 1.33 10.24 -25.09
C CYS A 119 2.65 9.97 -24.37
N PRO A 120 3.32 11.01 -23.84
CA PRO A 120 4.52 10.83 -23.05
C PRO A 120 4.21 10.10 -21.74
N THR A 121 5.20 9.41 -21.18
CA THR A 121 5.14 8.94 -19.80
C THR A 121 5.68 10.05 -18.90
N ASP A 122 4.79 10.70 -18.16
CA ASP A 122 5.17 11.64 -17.12
C ASP A 122 5.45 10.90 -15.82
N VAL A 123 6.45 11.36 -15.06
CA VAL A 123 6.85 10.76 -13.78
C VAL A 123 6.95 11.83 -12.71
N SER A 124 6.43 11.53 -11.52
CA SER A 124 6.58 12.40 -10.36
C SER A 124 6.87 11.62 -9.08
N VAL A 125 7.54 12.27 -8.14
CA VAL A 125 7.76 11.78 -6.78
C VAL A 125 7.37 12.88 -5.81
N ALA A 126 6.40 12.59 -4.96
CA ALA A 126 5.97 13.46 -3.86
C ALA A 126 6.22 12.76 -2.52
N ALA A 127 6.55 13.54 -1.48
CA ALA A 127 6.65 13.06 -0.12
C ALA A 127 5.99 14.06 0.84
N TRP A 128 5.33 13.54 1.87
CA TRP A 128 4.64 14.37 2.87
C TRP A 128 4.57 13.67 4.23
N PRO A 129 4.38 14.43 5.34
CA PRO A 129 4.18 13.84 6.65
C PRO A 129 2.95 12.93 6.67
N TRP A 130 3.07 11.76 7.29
CA TRP A 130 1.95 10.81 7.35
C TRP A 130 1.92 10.08 8.67
N GLY A 131 0.86 10.25 9.43
CA GLY A 131 0.60 9.52 10.66
C GLY A 131 0.05 8.10 10.41
N ALA A 132 -0.55 7.50 11.44
CA ALA A 132 -1.25 6.23 11.32
C ALA A 132 -2.48 6.40 10.39
N TYR A 133 -2.52 5.65 9.29
CA TYR A 133 -3.54 5.76 8.23
C TYR A 133 -4.97 5.61 8.74
N LEU A 134 -5.21 4.62 9.59
CA LEU A 134 -6.52 4.37 10.21
C LEU A 134 -6.62 4.96 11.64
N GLY A 135 -5.61 5.71 12.07
CA GLY A 135 -5.52 6.33 13.39
C GLY A 135 -4.82 5.45 14.44
N GLN A 136 -4.26 6.08 15.46
CA GLN A 136 -3.53 5.40 16.53
C GLN A 136 -4.40 4.39 17.30
N GLU A 137 -5.67 4.73 17.55
CA GLU A 137 -6.63 3.86 18.22
C GLU A 137 -6.89 2.56 17.44
N ALA A 138 -6.85 2.64 16.10
CA ALA A 138 -6.99 1.48 15.22
C ALA A 138 -5.84 0.48 15.38
N LEU A 139 -4.61 0.97 15.53
CA LEU A 139 -3.43 0.13 15.74
C LEU A 139 -3.46 -0.59 17.10
N GLU A 140 -4.06 0.01 18.11
CA GLU A 140 -4.11 -0.54 19.46
C GLU A 140 -5.32 -1.47 19.69
N ASN A 141 -6.50 -1.06 19.21
CA ASN A 141 -7.77 -1.70 19.52
C ASN A 141 -8.37 -2.48 18.35
N GLY A 142 -7.79 -2.34 17.16
CA GLY A 142 -8.32 -2.93 15.93
C GLY A 142 -9.54 -2.17 15.39
N ILE A 143 -9.87 -2.46 14.13
CA ILE A 143 -10.93 -1.81 13.35
C ILE A 143 -12.12 -2.73 13.09
N LYS A 144 -13.25 -2.11 12.77
CA LYS A 144 -14.43 -2.78 12.22
C LYS A 144 -14.33 -2.80 10.70
N VAL A 145 -14.51 -3.96 10.09
CA VAL A 145 -14.55 -4.10 8.64
C VAL A 145 -15.85 -4.73 8.17
N GLU A 146 -16.18 -4.51 6.90
CA GLU A 146 -17.32 -5.13 6.24
C GLU A 146 -16.86 -5.82 4.95
N VAL A 147 -17.41 -7.00 4.67
CA VAL A 147 -17.21 -7.67 3.38
C VAL A 147 -18.06 -6.97 2.33
N SER A 148 -17.39 -6.23 1.44
CA SER A 148 -18.01 -5.42 0.41
C SER A 148 -18.83 -6.24 -0.58
N SER A 149 -19.89 -5.64 -1.12
CA SER A 149 -20.65 -6.19 -2.25
C SER A 149 -19.85 -6.13 -3.57
N TRP A 150 -18.89 -5.20 -3.68
CA TRP A 150 -17.99 -5.11 -4.82
C TRP A 150 -16.99 -6.27 -4.81
N ARG A 151 -16.59 -6.71 -6.01
CA ARG A 151 -15.64 -7.81 -6.18
C ARG A 151 -14.35 -7.30 -6.80
N LYS A 152 -13.23 -7.88 -6.39
CA LYS A 152 -11.93 -7.63 -7.01
C LYS A 152 -11.95 -8.04 -8.48
N HIS A 153 -11.27 -7.28 -9.32
CA HIS A 153 -11.05 -7.68 -10.71
C HIS A 153 -10.28 -8.99 -10.77
N ALA A 154 -10.65 -9.86 -11.70
CA ALA A 154 -9.88 -11.07 -11.93
C ALA A 154 -8.60 -10.76 -12.71
N SER A 155 -7.53 -11.50 -12.43
CA SER A 155 -6.25 -11.38 -13.16
C SER A 155 -6.38 -11.65 -14.67
N SER A 156 -7.44 -12.34 -15.08
CA SER A 156 -7.80 -12.54 -16.51
C SER A 156 -8.49 -11.33 -17.16
N GLN A 157 -8.87 -10.32 -16.41
CA GLN A 157 -9.53 -9.10 -16.89
C GLN A 157 -8.56 -7.93 -16.97
N ILE A 158 -7.68 -7.82 -15.97
CA ILE A 158 -6.70 -6.75 -15.84
C ILE A 158 -5.52 -7.25 -14.99
N PRO A 159 -4.27 -6.79 -15.20
CA PRO A 159 -3.11 -7.20 -14.40
C PRO A 159 -3.27 -6.76 -12.93
N THR A 160 -3.73 -7.65 -12.04
CA THR A 160 -3.94 -7.34 -10.62
C THR A 160 -2.65 -7.26 -9.81
N ASN A 161 -1.55 -7.82 -10.35
CA ASN A 161 -0.21 -7.72 -9.78
C ASN A 161 0.52 -6.39 -10.11
N ALA A 162 -0.05 -5.56 -10.98
CA ALA A 162 0.44 -4.22 -11.25
C ALA A 162 -0.31 -3.20 -10.38
N LYS A 163 0.43 -2.32 -9.71
CA LYS A 163 -0.14 -1.28 -8.83
C LYS A 163 -0.56 -0.06 -9.66
N THR A 164 -1.78 -0.09 -10.19
CA THR A 164 -2.26 0.88 -11.19
C THR A 164 -3.39 1.75 -10.67
N THR A 165 -3.39 3.02 -11.05
CA THR A 165 -4.38 4.01 -10.60
C THR A 165 -5.81 3.60 -10.92
N GLY A 166 -6.05 3.06 -12.11
CA GLY A 166 -7.39 2.66 -12.56
C GLY A 166 -8.04 1.55 -11.71
N LEU A 167 -7.25 0.68 -11.10
CA LEU A 167 -7.77 -0.38 -10.21
C LEU A 167 -8.32 0.17 -8.89
N TYR A 168 -7.79 1.29 -8.42
CA TYR A 168 -8.19 1.89 -7.15
C TYR A 168 -9.60 2.51 -7.15
N VAL A 169 -10.23 2.66 -8.29
CA VAL A 169 -11.68 2.96 -8.36
C VAL A 169 -12.49 1.87 -7.68
N ASN A 170 -12.13 0.59 -7.89
CA ASN A 170 -12.78 -0.53 -7.21
C ASN A 170 -12.54 -0.51 -5.69
N SER A 171 -11.31 -0.22 -5.28
CA SER A 171 -10.93 -0.06 -3.87
C SER A 171 -11.73 1.07 -3.20
N MET A 172 -11.82 2.22 -3.85
CA MET A 172 -12.60 3.37 -3.37
C MET A 172 -14.08 3.01 -3.21
N LEU A 173 -14.69 2.32 -4.16
CA LEU A 173 -16.09 1.91 -4.08
C LEU A 173 -16.34 0.97 -2.90
N ALA A 174 -15.43 0.03 -2.63
CA ALA A 174 -15.54 -0.90 -1.51
C ALA A 174 -15.40 -0.18 -0.15
N GLY A 175 -14.38 0.66 0.01
CA GLY A 175 -14.18 1.43 1.24
C GLY A 175 -15.33 2.42 1.52
N GLU A 176 -15.85 3.11 0.48
CA GLU A 176 -17.00 4.00 0.62
C GLU A 176 -18.29 3.24 1.00
N GLU A 177 -18.49 2.02 0.51
CA GLU A 177 -19.60 1.16 0.93
C GLU A 177 -19.50 0.83 2.41
N ALA A 178 -18.34 0.35 2.87
CA ALA A 178 -18.09 0.02 4.26
C ALA A 178 -18.31 1.24 5.19
N ARG A 179 -17.76 2.41 4.83
CA ARG A 179 -17.97 3.65 5.60
C ARG A 179 -19.44 4.06 5.71
N ARG A 180 -20.22 3.93 4.63
CA ARG A 180 -21.68 4.19 4.67
C ARG A 180 -22.43 3.27 5.62
N HIS A 181 -21.91 2.07 5.84
CA HIS A 181 -22.49 1.07 6.76
C HIS A 181 -21.90 1.15 8.17
N GLY A 182 -20.97 2.08 8.41
CA GLY A 182 -20.39 2.32 9.75
C GLY A 182 -19.21 1.41 10.08
N ALA A 183 -18.60 0.80 9.07
CA ALA A 183 -17.29 0.15 9.19
C ALA A 183 -16.16 1.13 8.85
N GLU A 184 -14.96 0.85 9.31
CA GLU A 184 -13.79 1.68 9.13
C GLU A 184 -13.06 1.34 7.83
N GLU A 185 -13.10 0.05 7.39
CA GLU A 185 -12.52 -0.42 6.15
C GLU A 185 -13.31 -1.62 5.59
N ALA A 186 -12.97 -2.05 4.38
CA ALA A 186 -13.62 -3.16 3.68
C ALA A 186 -12.72 -4.39 3.54
N ILE A 187 -13.34 -5.56 3.39
CA ILE A 187 -12.70 -6.74 2.82
C ILE A 187 -13.33 -6.98 1.44
N VAL A 188 -12.50 -7.16 0.41
CA VAL A 188 -12.95 -7.42 -0.95
C VAL A 188 -12.75 -8.90 -1.28
N LEU A 189 -13.80 -9.54 -1.78
CA LEU A 189 -13.72 -10.91 -2.28
C LEU A 189 -13.37 -10.91 -3.78
N ASN A 190 -12.72 -11.95 -4.24
CA ASN A 190 -12.48 -12.18 -5.67
C ASN A 190 -13.78 -12.60 -6.41
N LYS A 191 -13.69 -12.85 -7.70
CA LYS A 191 -14.85 -13.26 -8.53
C LYS A 191 -15.43 -14.63 -8.15
N GLU A 192 -14.62 -15.51 -7.55
CA GLU A 192 -15.03 -16.83 -7.07
C GLU A 192 -15.72 -16.78 -5.70
N GLY A 193 -15.61 -15.64 -5.00
CA GLY A 193 -16.19 -15.43 -3.67
C GLY A 193 -15.24 -15.72 -2.52
N ASN A 194 -13.98 -15.98 -2.82
CA ASN A 194 -12.92 -16.10 -1.81
C ASN A 194 -12.42 -14.72 -1.38
N VAL A 195 -11.88 -14.64 -0.18
CA VAL A 195 -11.23 -13.45 0.34
C VAL A 195 -10.02 -13.11 -0.54
N ALA A 196 -9.94 -11.87 -1.00
CA ALA A 196 -8.78 -11.35 -1.70
C ALA A 196 -7.93 -10.50 -0.74
N GLU A 197 -8.32 -9.28 -0.51
CA GLU A 197 -7.56 -8.31 0.27
C GLU A 197 -8.47 -7.15 0.74
N GLY A 198 -7.94 -6.17 1.46
CA GLY A 198 -8.59 -4.89 1.69
C GLY A 198 -8.50 -3.96 0.47
N PRO A 199 -9.05 -2.74 0.51
CA PRO A 199 -8.96 -1.75 -0.56
C PRO A 199 -7.54 -1.31 -0.92
N GLY A 200 -6.64 -1.28 0.06
CA GLY A 200 -5.24 -0.91 -0.11
C GLY A 200 -4.26 -1.76 0.71
N GLU A 201 -4.73 -2.87 1.31
CA GLU A 201 -4.02 -3.71 2.26
C GLU A 201 -4.20 -5.19 1.93
N ASN A 202 -3.19 -6.03 2.23
CA ASN A 202 -3.37 -7.47 2.28
C ASN A 202 -3.97 -7.90 3.64
N ILE A 203 -4.59 -9.06 3.68
CA ILE A 203 -5.21 -9.59 4.90
C ILE A 203 -4.53 -10.87 5.37
N PHE A 204 -4.43 -11.01 6.68
CA PHE A 204 -3.98 -12.22 7.38
C PHE A 204 -5.06 -12.72 8.32
N LEU A 205 -5.13 -14.02 8.46
CA LEU A 205 -5.97 -14.77 9.38
C LEU A 205 -5.08 -15.62 10.27
N VAL A 206 -5.33 -15.61 11.58
CA VAL A 206 -4.69 -16.52 12.54
C VAL A 206 -5.71 -17.55 12.98
N ARG A 207 -5.30 -18.82 13.00
CA ARG A 207 -6.08 -19.93 13.53
C ARG A 207 -5.13 -21.00 14.08
N ASP A 208 -5.38 -21.40 15.31
CA ASP A 208 -4.56 -22.42 16.01
C ASP A 208 -3.07 -22.03 16.03
N ASP A 209 -2.75 -20.75 16.24
CA ASP A 209 -1.40 -20.14 16.20
C ASP A 209 -0.66 -20.26 14.85
N GLU A 210 -1.35 -20.57 13.76
CA GLU A 210 -0.83 -20.57 12.40
C GLU A 210 -1.37 -19.38 11.62
N LEU A 211 -0.56 -18.85 10.68
CA LEU A 211 -0.93 -17.71 9.83
C LEU A 211 -1.39 -18.18 8.45
N TYR A 212 -2.46 -17.58 7.97
CA TYR A 212 -3.02 -17.81 6.64
C TYR A 212 -3.18 -16.47 5.91
N THR A 213 -2.76 -16.40 4.65
CA THR A 213 -2.99 -15.22 3.81
C THR A 213 -3.29 -15.65 2.38
N PRO A 214 -4.23 -14.97 1.68
CA PRO A 214 -4.56 -15.31 0.30
C PRO A 214 -3.33 -15.28 -0.61
N GLY A 215 -3.29 -16.23 -1.56
CA GLY A 215 -2.25 -16.28 -2.58
C GLY A 215 -2.51 -15.32 -3.75
N LEU A 216 -1.51 -15.16 -4.62
CA LEU A 216 -1.62 -14.31 -5.83
C LEU A 216 -2.74 -14.76 -6.78
N SER A 217 -3.10 -16.05 -6.75
CA SER A 217 -4.24 -16.59 -7.49
C SER A 217 -5.59 -15.97 -7.11
N GLU A 218 -5.70 -15.42 -5.89
CA GLU A 218 -6.89 -14.75 -5.39
C GLU A 218 -7.02 -13.29 -5.86
N SER A 219 -6.18 -12.88 -6.82
CA SER A 219 -6.16 -11.54 -7.43
C SER A 219 -5.70 -10.42 -6.49
N ILE A 220 -4.89 -10.74 -5.51
CA ILE A 220 -4.29 -9.77 -4.61
C ILE A 220 -3.08 -9.06 -5.26
N LEU A 221 -2.71 -7.91 -4.70
CA LEU A 221 -1.40 -7.33 -4.93
C LEU A 221 -0.34 -8.12 -4.12
N ASP A 222 0.82 -8.37 -4.73
CA ASP A 222 1.98 -8.90 -4.03
C ASP A 222 2.57 -7.82 -3.11
N GLY A 223 2.12 -7.82 -1.87
CA GLY A 223 2.41 -6.76 -0.90
C GLY A 223 3.80 -6.91 -0.30
N ILE A 224 4.61 -5.86 -0.34
CA ILE A 224 5.95 -5.83 0.27
C ILE A 224 5.83 -5.91 1.80
N THR A 225 4.86 -5.21 2.39
CA THR A 225 4.56 -5.37 3.83
C THR A 225 4.00 -6.75 4.16
N ARG A 226 3.24 -7.38 3.24
CA ARG A 226 2.80 -8.77 3.41
C ARG A 226 4.00 -9.70 3.49
N ASP A 227 4.95 -9.57 2.57
CA ASP A 227 6.20 -10.35 2.56
C ASP A 227 7.03 -10.12 3.84
N THR A 228 7.13 -8.87 4.31
CA THR A 228 7.77 -8.54 5.59
C THR A 228 7.10 -9.28 6.76
N VAL A 229 5.77 -9.27 6.85
CA VAL A 229 5.03 -9.96 7.92
C VAL A 229 5.24 -11.46 7.86
N ILE A 230 5.25 -12.07 6.66
CA ILE A 230 5.54 -13.49 6.48
C ILE A 230 6.93 -13.82 7.02
N THR A 231 7.95 -13.05 6.59
CA THR A 231 9.34 -13.23 7.07
C THR A 231 9.43 -13.14 8.59
N LEU A 232 8.85 -12.08 9.18
CA LEU A 232 8.86 -11.90 10.63
C LEU A 232 8.14 -13.01 11.39
N ALA A 233 7.08 -13.56 10.84
CA ALA A 233 6.33 -14.67 11.43
C ALA A 233 7.14 -15.98 11.39
N GLU A 234 7.74 -16.31 10.25
CA GLU A 234 8.59 -17.50 10.08
C GLU A 234 9.82 -17.46 11.01
N GLU A 235 10.47 -16.31 11.16
CA GLU A 235 11.59 -16.11 12.08
C GLU A 235 11.20 -16.33 13.55
N ARG A 236 9.93 -16.13 13.90
CA ARG A 236 9.38 -16.38 15.23
C ARG A 236 8.84 -17.80 15.41
N GLY A 237 8.92 -18.60 14.34
CA GLY A 237 8.56 -20.02 14.36
C GLY A 237 7.09 -20.29 14.11
N TYR A 238 6.33 -19.30 13.62
CA TYR A 238 4.95 -19.52 13.16
C TYR A 238 4.95 -20.29 11.84
N GLU A 239 3.99 -21.22 11.68
CA GLU A 239 3.70 -21.82 10.39
C GLU A 239 2.88 -20.84 9.55
N VAL A 240 3.34 -20.54 8.33
CA VAL A 240 2.71 -19.57 7.44
C VAL A 240 2.21 -20.25 6.18
N HIS A 241 0.93 -20.09 5.89
CA HIS A 241 0.25 -20.57 4.68
C HIS A 241 -0.05 -19.38 3.77
N ASP A 242 0.89 -19.01 2.91
CA ASP A 242 0.90 -17.78 2.12
C ASP A 242 0.24 -17.89 0.73
N ASN A 243 -0.31 -19.05 0.40
CA ASN A 243 -0.93 -19.31 -0.90
C ASN A 243 -2.20 -20.15 -0.75
N VAL A 244 -3.16 -19.65 0.02
CA VAL A 244 -4.42 -20.33 0.30
C VAL A 244 -5.62 -19.55 -0.21
N SER A 245 -6.71 -20.26 -0.45
CA SER A 245 -8.03 -19.65 -0.66
C SER A 245 -8.77 -19.64 0.67
N ILE A 246 -9.22 -18.47 1.10
CA ILE A 246 -9.96 -18.26 2.35
C ILE A 246 -11.41 -17.92 1.98
N SER A 247 -12.36 -18.65 2.53
CA SER A 247 -13.78 -18.35 2.35
C SER A 247 -14.24 -17.23 3.29
N ARG A 248 -15.32 -16.52 2.93
CA ARG A 248 -15.91 -15.50 3.83
C ARG A 248 -16.27 -16.08 5.21
N GLY A 249 -16.70 -17.33 5.29
CA GLY A 249 -17.08 -17.96 6.56
C GLY A 249 -15.89 -18.15 7.51
N GLU A 250 -14.70 -18.36 6.97
CA GLU A 250 -13.48 -18.52 7.78
C GLU A 250 -13.07 -17.22 8.47
N LEU A 251 -13.41 -16.05 7.91
CA LEU A 251 -13.19 -14.77 8.58
C LEU A 251 -13.87 -14.73 9.96
N HIS A 252 -15.10 -15.25 10.06
CA HIS A 252 -15.89 -15.20 11.30
C HIS A 252 -15.46 -16.25 12.35
N THR A 253 -14.64 -17.21 11.95
CA THR A 253 -14.17 -18.30 12.82
C THR A 253 -12.66 -18.22 13.09
N ALA A 254 -12.01 -17.16 12.63
CA ALA A 254 -10.62 -16.87 12.91
C ALA A 254 -10.42 -16.51 14.37
N ASP A 255 -9.27 -16.86 14.93
CA ASP A 255 -8.84 -16.43 16.26
C ASP A 255 -8.45 -14.96 16.23
N GLU A 256 -7.75 -14.54 15.15
CA GLU A 256 -7.36 -13.15 14.91
C GLU A 256 -7.41 -12.83 13.41
N LEU A 257 -7.60 -11.56 13.09
CA LEU A 257 -7.46 -11.01 11.73
C LEU A 257 -6.69 -9.69 11.81
N PHE A 258 -5.89 -9.42 10.78
CA PHE A 258 -5.24 -8.12 10.63
C PHE A 258 -4.95 -7.79 9.17
N PHE A 259 -4.84 -6.51 8.87
CA PHE A 259 -4.35 -6.00 7.60
C PHE A 259 -2.86 -5.70 7.63
N SER A 260 -2.22 -5.79 6.46
CA SER A 260 -0.83 -5.34 6.24
C SER A 260 -0.71 -4.49 4.98
N GLY A 261 0.06 -3.40 5.08
CA GLY A 261 0.32 -2.51 3.94
C GLY A 261 1.20 -1.34 4.31
N SER A 262 1.87 -0.71 3.34
CA SER A 262 2.76 0.44 3.63
C SER A 262 2.04 1.60 4.32
N ALA A 263 0.77 1.85 4.01
CA ALA A 263 -0.02 2.88 4.67
C ALA A 263 -0.62 2.39 6.01
N ALA A 264 -1.19 1.19 6.02
CA ALA A 264 -1.88 0.61 7.16
C ALA A 264 -0.93 -0.07 8.17
N GLU A 265 0.31 -0.30 7.79
CA GLU A 265 1.31 -1.03 8.58
C GLU A 265 0.76 -2.42 8.96
N VAL A 266 0.66 -2.75 10.24
CA VAL A 266 -0.02 -3.95 10.74
C VAL A 266 -1.21 -3.51 11.57
N THR A 267 -2.41 -3.58 11.01
CA THR A 267 -3.64 -3.08 11.65
C THR A 267 -4.57 -4.23 12.04
N PRO A 268 -4.85 -4.46 13.33
CA PRO A 268 -5.75 -5.50 13.79
C PRO A 268 -7.20 -5.28 13.31
N ILE A 269 -7.93 -6.37 13.09
CA ILE A 269 -9.36 -6.37 12.78
C ILE A 269 -10.11 -7.00 13.94
N ARG A 270 -10.93 -6.21 14.64
CA ARG A 270 -11.70 -6.67 15.80
C ARG A 270 -13.09 -7.18 15.46
N GLN A 271 -13.62 -6.83 14.29
CA GLN A 271 -14.99 -7.17 13.91
C GLN A 271 -15.14 -7.24 12.39
N VAL A 272 -15.84 -8.25 11.88
CA VAL A 272 -16.23 -8.41 10.47
C VAL A 272 -17.74 -8.55 10.37
N ASP A 273 -18.42 -7.78 9.51
CA ASP A 273 -19.88 -7.86 9.30
C ASP A 273 -20.70 -7.78 10.61
N ASN A 274 -20.26 -6.99 11.58
CA ASN A 274 -20.81 -6.88 12.93
C ASN A 274 -20.67 -8.16 13.81
N ILE A 275 -19.78 -9.08 13.45
CA ILE A 275 -19.40 -10.25 14.25
C ILE A 275 -18.02 -10.01 14.83
N GLU A 276 -17.89 -10.09 16.14
CA GLU A 276 -16.59 -9.97 16.83
C GLU A 276 -15.67 -11.12 16.43
N ILE A 277 -14.37 -10.83 16.25
CA ILE A 277 -13.32 -11.79 15.94
C ILE A 277 -12.53 -12.06 17.22
N GLY A 278 -12.33 -13.34 17.54
CA GLY A 278 -11.60 -13.75 18.73
C GLY A 278 -12.15 -13.12 20.00
N ASN A 279 -11.33 -12.29 20.64
CA ASN A 279 -11.70 -11.59 21.88
C ASN A 279 -12.28 -10.17 21.66
N GLY A 280 -12.52 -9.77 20.40
CA GLY A 280 -13.03 -8.44 20.04
C GLY A 280 -11.99 -7.32 20.07
N GLY A 281 -10.71 -7.64 19.99
CA GLY A 281 -9.61 -6.69 19.99
C GLY A 281 -8.37 -7.25 19.28
N ARG A 282 -7.20 -6.60 19.48
CA ARG A 282 -5.92 -7.09 18.98
C ARG A 282 -5.56 -8.39 19.74
N GLY A 283 -5.37 -9.48 19.00
CA GLY A 283 -4.96 -10.76 19.56
C GLY A 283 -3.44 -10.84 19.79
N PRO A 284 -2.96 -11.87 20.54
CA PRO A 284 -1.55 -11.99 20.94
C PRO A 284 -0.60 -12.19 19.76
N VAL A 285 -0.96 -12.95 18.74
CA VAL A 285 -0.12 -13.16 17.54
C VAL A 285 0.02 -11.86 16.75
N THR A 286 -1.09 -11.18 16.53
CA THR A 286 -1.10 -9.85 15.88
C THR A 286 -0.28 -8.84 16.67
N GLU A 287 -0.37 -8.83 18.00
CA GLU A 287 0.41 -7.92 18.86
C GLU A 287 1.91 -8.20 18.77
N GLU A 288 2.31 -9.46 18.77
CA GLU A 288 3.71 -9.86 18.60
C GLU A 288 4.27 -9.45 17.26
N LEU A 289 3.56 -9.74 16.16
CA LEU A 289 4.00 -9.40 14.80
C LEU A 289 3.98 -7.90 14.55
N GLN A 290 2.99 -7.17 15.07
CA GLN A 290 2.93 -5.72 15.00
C GLN A 290 4.10 -5.08 15.76
N THR A 291 4.41 -5.57 16.96
CA THR A 291 5.55 -5.10 17.76
C THR A 291 6.84 -5.34 17.01
N ALA A 292 7.03 -6.56 16.47
CA ALA A 292 8.20 -6.91 15.69
C ALA A 292 8.37 -6.02 14.45
N PHE A 293 7.26 -5.75 13.74
CA PHE A 293 7.26 -4.85 12.61
C PHE A 293 7.69 -3.42 13.00
N PHE A 294 7.12 -2.87 14.07
CA PHE A 294 7.49 -1.53 14.53
C PHE A 294 8.91 -1.45 15.10
N ASP A 295 9.39 -2.50 15.75
CA ASP A 295 10.80 -2.54 16.21
C ASP A 295 11.75 -2.58 15.02
N LEU A 296 11.43 -3.34 13.97
CA LEU A 296 12.20 -3.39 12.73
C LEU A 296 12.23 -2.03 12.02
N VAL A 297 11.07 -1.47 11.66
CA VAL A 297 11.01 -0.24 10.85
C VAL A 297 11.55 1.01 11.56
N ASN A 298 11.58 1.00 12.91
CA ASN A 298 12.21 2.04 13.71
C ASN A 298 13.69 1.72 14.07
N ARG A 299 14.27 0.68 13.47
CA ARG A 299 15.66 0.25 13.70
C ARG A 299 16.00 0.02 15.18
N ARG A 300 15.06 -0.55 15.94
CA ARG A 300 15.29 -1.01 17.32
C ARG A 300 15.95 -2.38 17.37
N THR A 301 16.07 -3.05 16.23
CA THR A 301 16.81 -4.30 15.98
C THR A 301 17.78 -4.07 14.84
N ASP A 302 18.87 -4.84 14.80
CA ASP A 302 19.89 -4.76 13.73
C ASP A 302 19.57 -5.71 12.55
N ASP A 303 18.39 -6.35 12.59
CA ASP A 303 17.97 -7.31 11.55
C ASP A 303 17.61 -6.57 10.24
N HIS A 304 17.82 -7.27 9.11
CA HIS A 304 17.41 -6.79 7.78
C HIS A 304 17.93 -5.38 7.40
N GLU A 305 19.20 -5.08 7.69
CA GLU A 305 19.81 -3.79 7.33
C GLU A 305 19.68 -3.48 5.84
N GLU A 306 19.69 -4.50 4.98
CA GLU A 306 19.51 -4.39 3.54
C GLU A 306 18.13 -3.86 3.10
N TRP A 307 17.15 -3.82 4.00
CA TRP A 307 15.82 -3.29 3.72
C TRP A 307 15.72 -1.76 3.87
N PHE A 308 16.80 -1.11 4.28
CA PHE A 308 16.79 0.33 4.58
C PHE A 308 17.64 1.12 3.58
N THR A 309 17.02 2.15 3.00
CA THR A 309 17.71 3.14 2.16
C THR A 309 17.70 4.47 2.88
N TYR A 310 18.86 4.90 3.37
CA TYR A 310 18.99 6.12 4.16
C TYR A 310 18.96 7.38 3.29
N VAL A 311 18.32 8.45 3.80
CA VAL A 311 18.14 9.76 3.17
C VAL A 311 19.38 10.63 3.30
#